data_c5d1de6ce710e196827312dc66f44a79
#
_entry.id   c5d1de6ce710e196827312dc66f44a79
#
_cell.length_a   1.000
_cell.length_b   1.000
_cell.length_c   1.000
_cell.angle_alpha   90.00
_cell.angle_beta   90.00
_cell.angle_gamma   90.00
#
_symmetry.space_group_name_H-M   'P 1'
#
loop_
_entity.id
_entity.type
_entity.pdbx_description
1 polymer ?
#
loop_
_entity_poly.entity_id
_entity_poly.type
_entity_poly.pdbx_seq_one_letter_code
_entity_poly.pdbx_strand_id
1 'polypeptide(L)'
;FIEQYHVYLKTVCHLKAGSVCRYMDRRNNVVKISFDNGLMPRNPFAFYSYSAPTEPRTFLSEEELRIFQTSRLKSAKHEYHRDLFLFSCFTEICYKDMRYLTCEQIIPDTMGHLRIHGNRCKTGGEYTIKFLPAALRLLEKYRGTAPSPLAFDMPKLSSINCSLRRITKQ
;
A
#
# COMPACT_ATOMS: atom_id res chain seq x y z
N PHE A 1 18.30 -19.04 24.15
CA PHE A 1 18.69 -18.18 23.00
C PHE A 1 17.48 -17.53 22.31
N ILE A 2 16.45 -18.29 21.87
CA ILE A 2 15.27 -17.76 21.16
C ILE A 2 14.50 -16.75 22.03
N GLU A 3 14.22 -17.09 23.28
CA GLU A 3 13.56 -16.19 24.24
C GLU A 3 14.38 -14.91 24.48
N GLN A 4 15.68 -15.05 24.69
CA GLN A 4 16.58 -13.92 24.88
C GLN A 4 16.57 -12.98 23.67
N TYR A 5 16.57 -13.54 22.46
CA TYR A 5 16.46 -12.76 21.24
C TYR A 5 15.10 -12.06 21.12
N HIS A 6 14.00 -12.72 21.48
CA HIS A 6 12.69 -12.11 21.52
C HIS A 6 12.62 -10.95 22.51
N VAL A 7 13.16 -11.16 23.74
CA VAL A 7 13.27 -10.11 24.77
C VAL A 7 14.13 -8.95 24.26
N TYR A 8 15.30 -9.24 23.67
CA TYR A 8 16.17 -8.23 23.08
C TYR A 8 15.45 -7.34 22.06
N LEU A 9 14.68 -7.93 21.14
CA LEU A 9 13.91 -7.17 20.15
C LEU A 9 12.89 -6.23 20.81
N LYS A 10 12.29 -6.64 21.93
CA LYS A 10 11.30 -5.83 22.65
C LYS A 10 11.95 -4.75 23.53
N THR A 11 12.99 -5.11 24.29
CA THR A 11 13.53 -4.26 25.35
C THR A 11 14.67 -3.37 24.90
N VAL A 12 15.57 -3.90 24.06
CA VAL A 12 16.74 -3.14 23.59
C VAL A 12 16.44 -2.45 22.26
N CYS A 13 15.81 -3.15 21.31
CA CYS A 13 15.46 -2.58 20.02
C CYS A 13 14.15 -1.77 20.05
N HIS A 14 13.38 -1.81 21.13
CA HIS A 14 12.08 -1.12 21.30
C HIS A 14 11.10 -1.32 20.13
N LEU A 15 11.09 -2.52 19.54
CA LEU A 15 10.25 -2.83 18.40
C LEU A 15 8.81 -3.10 18.83
N LYS A 16 7.86 -2.65 18.02
CA LYS A 16 6.43 -2.99 18.18
C LYS A 16 6.20 -4.49 17.96
N ALA A 17 5.19 -5.05 18.63
CA ALA A 17 4.87 -6.48 18.61
C ALA A 17 4.82 -7.10 17.19
N GLY A 18 4.15 -6.44 16.24
CA GLY A 18 4.10 -6.90 14.85
C GLY A 18 5.44 -6.90 14.11
N SER A 19 6.38 -6.02 14.50
CA SER A 19 7.75 -6.04 13.97
C SER A 19 8.56 -7.16 14.59
N VAL A 20 8.42 -7.37 15.90
CA VAL A 20 9.05 -8.49 16.62
C VAL A 20 8.65 -9.82 15.97
N CYS A 21 7.34 -10.06 15.76
CA CYS A 21 6.86 -11.26 15.11
C CYS A 21 7.48 -11.48 13.72
N ARG A 22 7.56 -10.44 12.89
CA ARG A 22 8.20 -10.54 11.56
C ARG A 22 9.69 -10.92 11.63
N TYR A 23 10.43 -10.43 12.63
CA TYR A 23 11.82 -10.84 12.84
C TYR A 23 11.91 -12.29 13.32
N MET A 24 11.01 -12.70 14.22
CA MET A 24 10.94 -14.09 14.69
C MET A 24 10.57 -15.05 13.55
N ASP A 25 9.59 -14.71 12.71
CA ASP A 25 9.19 -15.49 11.52
C ASP A 25 10.36 -15.72 10.57
N ARG A 26 11.09 -14.66 10.25
CA ARG A 26 12.26 -14.76 9.37
C ARG A 26 13.33 -15.70 9.94
N ARG A 27 13.60 -15.60 11.25
CA ARG A 27 14.53 -16.52 11.91
C ARG A 27 14.02 -17.94 11.95
N ASN A 28 12.76 -18.13 12.28
CA ASN A 28 12.13 -19.45 12.29
C ASN A 28 12.22 -20.11 10.90
N ASN A 29 11.99 -19.37 9.82
CA ASN A 29 12.11 -19.90 8.47
C ASN A 29 13.54 -20.35 8.14
N VAL A 30 14.57 -19.56 8.52
CA VAL A 30 15.97 -19.96 8.31
C VAL A 30 16.32 -21.21 9.11
N VAL A 31 15.93 -21.25 10.39
CA VAL A 31 16.15 -22.42 11.27
C VAL A 31 15.42 -23.64 10.75
N LYS A 32 14.18 -23.50 10.28
CA LYS A 32 13.42 -24.59 9.69
C LYS A 32 14.13 -25.17 8.47
N ILE A 33 14.57 -24.33 7.54
CA ILE A 33 15.33 -24.77 6.37
C ILE A 33 16.61 -25.50 6.78
N SER A 34 17.34 -25.00 7.78
CA SER A 34 18.56 -25.64 8.29
C SER A 34 18.28 -26.99 8.95
N PHE A 35 17.19 -27.10 9.69
CA PHE A 35 16.75 -28.34 10.30
C PHE A 35 16.30 -29.37 9.25
N ASP A 36 15.47 -28.94 8.29
CA ASP A 36 14.94 -29.80 7.21
C ASP A 36 16.08 -30.35 6.30
N ASN A 37 17.19 -29.61 6.17
CA ASN A 37 18.39 -30.04 5.44
C ASN A 37 19.41 -30.81 6.30
N GLY A 38 19.07 -31.14 7.53
CA GLY A 38 19.95 -31.91 8.42
C GLY A 38 21.15 -31.16 8.98
N LEU A 39 21.23 -29.84 8.78
CA LEU A 39 22.31 -28.97 9.29
C LEU A 39 22.21 -28.68 10.78
N MET A 40 21.04 -28.94 11.38
CA MET A 40 20.77 -28.77 12.81
C MET A 40 20.12 -30.01 13.40
N PRO A 41 20.60 -30.51 14.56
CA PRO A 41 20.04 -31.71 15.18
C PRO A 41 18.69 -31.49 15.87
N ARG A 42 18.34 -30.21 16.15
CA ARG A 42 17.08 -29.83 16.81
C ARG A 42 16.57 -28.52 16.25
N ASN A 43 15.25 -28.41 16.12
CA ASN A 43 14.61 -27.11 15.82
C ASN A 43 14.35 -26.36 17.14
N PRO A 44 15.05 -25.27 17.46
CA PRO A 44 14.86 -24.54 18.71
C PRO A 44 13.53 -23.78 18.78
N PHE A 45 12.79 -23.67 17.68
CA PHE A 45 11.45 -23.08 17.65
C PHE A 45 10.33 -24.12 17.85
N ALA A 46 10.63 -25.42 17.93
CA ALA A 46 9.62 -26.48 18.00
C ALA A 46 8.59 -26.28 19.12
N PHE A 47 9.02 -25.71 20.26
CA PHE A 47 8.18 -25.46 21.43
C PHE A 47 8.06 -24.00 21.80
N TYR A 48 8.42 -23.11 20.87
CA TYR A 48 8.39 -21.68 21.10
C TYR A 48 7.30 -21.00 20.26
N SER A 49 6.26 -20.52 20.93
CA SER A 49 5.19 -19.77 20.30
C SER A 49 5.35 -18.26 20.55
N TYR A 50 5.06 -17.47 19.53
CA TYR A 50 5.02 -16.02 19.62
C TYR A 50 3.89 -15.51 18.73
N SER A 51 3.23 -14.47 19.20
CA SER A 51 2.15 -13.83 18.43
C SER A 51 2.17 -12.31 18.65
N ALA A 52 1.64 -11.59 17.72
CA ALA A 52 1.31 -10.20 17.90
C ALA A 52 -0.20 -10.08 18.13
N PRO A 53 -0.65 -9.19 19.02
CA PRO A 53 -2.06 -8.88 19.11
C PRO A 53 -2.56 -8.36 17.76
N THR A 54 -3.72 -8.82 17.34
CA THR A 54 -4.38 -8.34 16.13
C THR A 54 -5.02 -7.00 16.47
N GLU A 55 -4.39 -5.92 16.04
CA GLU A 55 -5.01 -4.60 16.15
C GLU A 55 -6.09 -4.45 15.06
N PRO A 56 -7.29 -3.93 15.41
CA PRO A 56 -8.30 -3.66 14.41
C PRO A 56 -7.75 -2.63 13.40
N ARG A 57 -7.96 -2.92 12.12
CA ARG A 57 -7.58 -1.97 11.06
C ARG A 57 -8.59 -0.84 11.04
N THR A 58 -8.14 0.38 11.17
CA THR A 58 -8.95 1.58 10.96
C THR A 58 -9.03 1.88 9.47
N PHE A 59 -10.17 2.38 9.04
CA PHE A 59 -10.43 2.85 7.68
C PHE A 59 -11.17 4.19 7.75
N LEU A 60 -11.12 4.95 6.67
CA LEU A 60 -11.86 6.20 6.57
C LEU A 60 -13.36 5.89 6.41
N SER A 61 -14.20 6.54 7.20
CA SER A 61 -15.64 6.54 6.99
C SER A 61 -15.99 7.33 5.72
N GLU A 62 -17.20 7.15 5.20
CA GLU A 62 -17.68 7.93 4.05
C GLU A 62 -17.65 9.44 4.32
N GLU A 63 -18.00 9.83 5.53
CA GLU A 63 -17.99 11.24 5.93
C GLU A 63 -16.56 11.80 6.00
N GLU A 64 -15.60 11.06 6.59
CA GLU A 64 -14.20 11.45 6.61
C GLU A 64 -13.63 11.53 5.19
N LEU A 65 -13.98 10.60 4.31
CA LEU A 65 -13.57 10.63 2.90
C LEU A 65 -14.14 11.85 2.19
N ARG A 66 -15.41 12.21 2.45
CA ARG A 66 -16.07 13.39 1.90
C ARG A 66 -15.40 14.69 2.36
N ILE A 67 -15.12 14.80 3.66
CA ILE A 67 -14.40 15.94 4.24
C ILE A 67 -13.03 16.06 3.58
N PHE A 68 -12.31 14.96 3.48
CA PHE A 68 -11.00 14.91 2.87
C PHE A 68 -11.02 15.34 1.39
N GLN A 69 -12.04 14.92 0.64
CA GLN A 69 -12.24 15.28 -0.77
C GLN A 69 -12.55 16.77 -0.95
N THR A 70 -13.36 17.37 -0.06
CA THR A 70 -13.84 18.75 -0.18
C THR A 70 -12.95 19.77 0.49
N SER A 71 -11.98 19.35 1.30
CA SER A 71 -11.05 20.23 2.01
C SER A 71 -10.28 21.13 1.06
N ARG A 72 -10.25 22.43 1.36
CA ARG A 72 -9.44 23.41 0.62
C ARG A 72 -8.00 23.34 1.12
N LEU A 73 -7.07 23.06 0.22
CA LEU A 73 -5.65 22.98 0.52
C LEU A 73 -4.91 24.17 -0.08
N LYS A 74 -4.02 24.77 0.71
CA LYS A 74 -3.23 25.94 0.27
C LYS A 74 -2.11 25.57 -0.71
N SER A 75 -1.70 24.30 -0.76
CA SER A 75 -0.58 23.83 -1.57
C SER A 75 -1.07 22.94 -2.70
N ALA A 76 -0.78 23.31 -3.94
CA ALA A 76 -1.05 22.51 -5.12
C ALA A 76 -0.41 21.10 -5.03
N LYS A 77 0.77 20.99 -4.41
CA LYS A 77 1.42 19.69 -4.14
C LYS A 77 0.59 18.82 -3.20
N HIS A 78 0.05 19.39 -2.11
CA HIS A 78 -0.80 18.64 -1.18
C HIS A 78 -2.11 18.25 -1.85
N GLU A 79 -2.69 19.13 -2.66
CA GLU A 79 -3.88 18.84 -3.44
C GLU A 79 -3.65 17.66 -4.40
N TYR A 80 -2.57 17.68 -5.17
CA TYR A 80 -2.20 16.60 -6.07
C TYR A 80 -2.03 15.27 -5.33
N HIS A 81 -1.30 15.27 -4.21
CA HIS A 81 -1.10 14.05 -3.41
C HIS A 81 -2.39 13.50 -2.80
N ARG A 82 -3.30 14.38 -2.36
CA ARG A 82 -4.64 14.01 -1.92
C ARG A 82 -5.44 13.37 -3.05
N ASP A 83 -5.43 13.99 -4.21
CA ASP A 83 -6.20 13.55 -5.37
C ASP A 83 -5.70 12.21 -5.91
N LEU A 84 -4.39 11.95 -5.88
CA LEU A 84 -3.84 10.61 -6.17
C LEU A 84 -4.30 9.55 -5.16
N PHE A 85 -4.36 9.90 -3.88
CA PHE A 85 -4.91 9.00 -2.85
C PHE A 85 -6.39 8.73 -3.08
N LEU A 86 -7.20 9.75 -3.35
CA LEU A 86 -8.62 9.61 -3.67
C LEU A 86 -8.85 8.77 -4.92
N PHE A 87 -8.02 8.96 -5.96
CA PHE A 87 -8.08 8.12 -7.15
C PHE A 87 -7.84 6.63 -6.80
N SER A 88 -6.85 6.34 -5.96
CA SER A 88 -6.62 4.98 -5.44
C SER A 88 -7.81 4.45 -4.66
N CYS A 89 -8.47 5.27 -3.83
CA CYS A 89 -9.68 4.85 -3.10
C CYS A 89 -10.85 4.51 -4.03
N PHE A 90 -11.05 5.29 -5.10
CA PHE A 90 -12.17 5.09 -6.02
C PHE A 90 -11.93 4.02 -7.09
N THR A 91 -10.69 3.57 -7.26
CA THR A 91 -10.33 2.55 -8.28
C THR A 91 -9.74 1.29 -7.68
N GLU A 92 -9.44 1.27 -6.38
CA GLU A 92 -8.73 0.17 -5.69
C GLU A 92 -7.37 -0.18 -6.33
N ILE A 93 -6.83 0.71 -7.18
CA ILE A 93 -5.52 0.53 -7.78
C ILE A 93 -4.43 0.84 -6.76
N CYS A 94 -3.45 -0.03 -6.62
CA CYS A 94 -2.36 0.22 -5.68
C CYS A 94 -1.35 1.22 -6.24
N TYR A 95 -0.58 1.86 -5.34
CA TYR A 95 0.44 2.85 -5.72
C TYR A 95 1.38 2.36 -6.82
N LYS A 96 1.83 1.09 -6.74
CA LYS A 96 2.78 0.55 -7.71
C LYS A 96 2.14 0.40 -9.10
N ASP A 97 0.91 -0.08 -9.15
CA ASP A 97 0.18 -0.24 -10.41
C ASP A 97 -0.18 1.13 -11.00
N MET A 98 -0.60 2.10 -10.16
CA MET A 98 -0.89 3.48 -10.58
C MET A 98 0.35 4.20 -11.11
N ARG A 99 1.54 3.92 -10.56
CA ARG A 99 2.80 4.52 -11.01
C ARG A 99 3.16 4.16 -12.46
N TYR A 100 2.74 2.99 -12.90
CA TYR A 100 2.99 2.50 -14.26
C TYR A 100 1.74 2.50 -15.14
N LEU A 101 0.64 3.11 -14.66
CA LEU A 101 -0.58 3.26 -15.42
C LEU A 101 -0.35 4.17 -16.63
N THR A 102 -0.57 3.62 -17.83
CA THR A 102 -0.49 4.38 -19.08
C THR A 102 -1.87 4.77 -19.59
N CYS A 103 -1.94 5.81 -20.40
CA CYS A 103 -3.18 6.23 -21.05
C CYS A 103 -3.75 5.13 -21.99
N GLU A 104 -2.91 4.29 -22.56
CA GLU A 104 -3.31 3.16 -23.43
C GLU A 104 -4.06 2.06 -22.67
N GLN A 105 -3.84 1.95 -21.36
CA GLN A 105 -4.55 1.01 -20.49
C GLN A 105 -5.96 1.48 -20.10
N ILE A 106 -6.32 2.71 -20.49
CA ILE A 106 -7.63 3.30 -20.22
C ILE A 106 -8.45 3.24 -21.50
N ILE A 107 -9.26 2.20 -21.60
CA ILE A 107 -10.01 1.88 -22.82
C ILE A 107 -11.52 1.90 -22.55
N PRO A 108 -12.34 2.26 -23.56
CA PRO A 108 -13.79 2.16 -23.46
C PRO A 108 -14.24 0.69 -23.52
N ASP A 109 -15.27 0.36 -22.74
CA ASP A 109 -15.98 -0.91 -22.89
C ASP A 109 -16.97 -0.86 -24.06
N THR A 110 -17.69 -1.95 -24.29
CA THR A 110 -18.70 -2.07 -25.36
C THR A 110 -19.84 -1.05 -25.25
N MET A 111 -20.04 -0.45 -24.07
CA MET A 111 -21.05 0.57 -23.79
C MET A 111 -20.46 1.98 -23.78
N GLY A 112 -19.17 2.13 -24.11
CA GLY A 112 -18.47 3.41 -24.11
C GLY A 112 -17.99 3.90 -22.74
N HIS A 113 -18.14 3.11 -21.66
CA HIS A 113 -17.62 3.48 -20.35
C HIS A 113 -16.13 3.16 -20.28
N LEU A 114 -15.34 4.12 -19.77
CA LEU A 114 -13.91 3.93 -19.59
C LEU A 114 -13.61 2.89 -18.49
N ARG A 115 -12.61 2.06 -18.75
CA ARG A 115 -12.08 1.05 -17.83
C ARG A 115 -10.55 1.09 -17.84
N ILE A 116 -9.95 0.78 -16.69
CA ILE A 116 -8.53 0.45 -16.62
C ILE A 116 -8.38 -1.05 -16.89
N HIS A 117 -7.53 -1.41 -17.82
CA HIS A 117 -7.17 -2.79 -18.10
C HIS A 117 -5.65 -2.96 -17.95
N GLY A 118 -5.23 -3.89 -17.12
CA GLY A 118 -3.80 -4.07 -16.85
C GLY A 118 -3.47 -5.30 -16.02
N ASN A 119 -2.19 -5.44 -15.70
CA ASN A 119 -1.68 -6.53 -14.90
C ASN A 119 -1.11 -6.02 -13.58
N ARG A 120 -1.37 -6.72 -12.48
CA ARG A 120 -0.81 -6.40 -11.16
C ARG A 120 0.71 -6.52 -11.17
N CYS A 121 1.41 -5.44 -10.87
CA CYS A 121 2.88 -5.43 -10.78
C CYS A 121 3.47 -6.42 -9.74
N LYS A 122 2.67 -6.83 -8.75
CA LYS A 122 3.12 -7.74 -7.69
C LYS A 122 2.96 -9.21 -8.06
N THR A 123 1.88 -9.57 -8.76
CA THR A 123 1.47 -10.97 -8.97
C THR A 123 1.33 -11.35 -10.43
N GLY A 124 1.38 -10.39 -11.35
CA GLY A 124 1.13 -10.59 -12.79
C GLY A 124 -0.34 -10.82 -13.14
N GLY A 125 -1.23 -10.93 -12.16
CA GLY A 125 -2.65 -11.17 -12.42
C GLY A 125 -3.31 -10.00 -13.14
N GLU A 126 -4.11 -10.32 -14.14
CA GLU A 126 -4.89 -9.36 -14.91
C GLU A 126 -6.00 -8.74 -14.06
N TYR A 127 -6.30 -7.46 -14.30
CA TYR A 127 -7.43 -6.78 -13.68
C TYR A 127 -8.12 -5.82 -14.65
N THR A 128 -9.40 -5.65 -14.45
CA THR A 128 -10.21 -4.65 -15.16
C THR A 128 -11.01 -3.85 -14.13
N ILE A 129 -10.84 -2.53 -14.12
CA ILE A 129 -11.48 -1.64 -13.17
C ILE A 129 -12.39 -0.67 -13.92
N LYS A 130 -13.68 -0.65 -13.58
CA LYS A 130 -14.63 0.33 -14.07
C LYS A 130 -14.46 1.64 -13.31
N PHE A 131 -14.40 2.76 -14.01
CA PHE A 131 -14.32 4.06 -13.37
C PHE A 131 -15.62 4.45 -12.69
N LEU A 132 -15.51 4.90 -11.45
CA LEU A 132 -16.53 5.70 -10.80
C LEU A 132 -16.46 7.15 -11.32
N PRO A 133 -17.57 7.91 -11.36
CA PRO A 133 -17.57 9.30 -11.82
C PRO A 133 -16.56 10.20 -11.09
N ALA A 134 -16.30 9.94 -9.81
CA ALA A 134 -15.30 10.65 -9.03
C ALA A 134 -13.87 10.41 -9.53
N ALA A 135 -13.54 9.15 -9.87
CA ALA A 135 -12.24 8.79 -10.42
C ALA A 135 -12.01 9.39 -11.81
N LEU A 136 -13.04 9.41 -12.66
CA LEU A 136 -12.98 10.05 -13.98
C LEU A 136 -12.66 11.54 -13.87
N ARG A 137 -13.32 12.26 -12.98
CA ARG A 137 -13.04 13.70 -12.76
C ARG A 137 -11.58 13.94 -12.36
N LEU A 138 -11.01 13.07 -11.55
CA LEU A 138 -9.60 13.17 -11.15
C LEU A 138 -8.65 12.85 -12.30
N LEU A 139 -8.97 11.84 -13.10
CA LEU A 139 -8.20 11.51 -14.29
C LEU A 139 -8.19 12.68 -15.30
N GLU A 140 -9.34 13.26 -15.56
CA GLU A 140 -9.47 14.40 -16.47
C GLU A 140 -8.76 15.66 -15.96
N LYS A 141 -8.86 15.93 -14.64
CA LYS A 141 -8.18 17.05 -13.98
C LYS A 141 -6.67 17.06 -14.24
N TYR A 142 -6.05 15.88 -14.28
CA TYR A 142 -4.60 15.73 -14.44
C TYR A 142 -4.18 15.22 -15.82
N ARG A 143 -5.11 15.16 -16.76
CA ARG A 143 -4.84 14.72 -18.13
C ARG A 143 -3.78 15.61 -18.79
N GLY A 144 -2.73 14.98 -19.34
CA GLY A 144 -1.64 15.68 -20.02
C GLY A 144 -0.64 16.38 -19.09
N THR A 145 -0.75 16.23 -17.76
CA THR A 145 0.24 16.80 -16.83
C THR A 145 1.42 15.84 -16.59
N ALA A 146 1.25 14.56 -16.89
CA ALA A 146 2.30 13.55 -16.76
C ALA A 146 3.10 13.40 -18.07
N PRO A 147 4.36 12.92 -17.97
CA PRO A 147 5.13 12.53 -19.16
C PRO A 147 4.42 11.37 -19.89
N SER A 148 4.25 11.52 -21.23
CA SER A 148 3.70 10.45 -22.05
C SER A 148 4.57 9.17 -21.96
N PRO A 149 4.00 7.97 -21.88
CA PRO A 149 2.56 7.62 -21.98
C PRO A 149 1.81 7.54 -20.64
N LEU A 150 2.37 7.99 -19.53
CA LEU A 150 1.82 7.84 -18.18
C LEU A 150 0.53 8.64 -17.98
N ALA A 151 -0.40 8.08 -17.20
CA ALA A 151 -1.64 8.75 -16.80
C ALA A 151 -1.41 9.79 -15.68
N PHE A 152 -0.42 9.53 -14.81
CA PHE A 152 -0.08 10.42 -13.69
C PHE A 152 1.44 10.54 -13.53
N ASP A 153 1.92 11.74 -13.16
CA ASP A 153 3.30 11.94 -12.68
C ASP A 153 3.37 11.55 -11.21
N MET A 154 3.73 10.30 -10.94
CA MET A 154 3.66 9.71 -9.61
C MET A 154 4.84 10.08 -8.72
N PRO A 155 4.63 10.90 -7.66
CA PRO A 155 5.67 11.20 -6.67
C PRO A 155 6.07 9.95 -5.88
N LYS A 156 7.21 10.01 -5.18
CA LYS A 156 7.62 8.93 -4.26
C LYS A 156 6.54 8.70 -3.20
N LEU A 157 6.24 7.43 -2.89
CA LEU A 157 5.22 7.05 -1.90
C LEU A 157 5.44 7.72 -0.54
N SER A 158 6.70 7.87 -0.12
CA SER A 158 7.04 8.57 1.13
C SER A 158 6.62 10.04 1.12
N SER A 159 6.71 10.71 -0.04
CA SER A 159 6.28 12.10 -0.22
C SER A 159 4.75 12.23 -0.13
N ILE A 160 4.02 11.32 -0.79
CA ILE A 160 2.56 11.24 -0.71
C ILE A 160 2.13 11.03 0.75
N ASN A 161 2.67 10.02 1.43
CA ASN A 161 2.34 9.70 2.82
C ASN A 161 2.65 10.86 3.78
N CYS A 162 3.76 11.59 3.55
CA CYS A 162 4.08 12.79 4.33
C CYS A 162 3.04 13.90 4.15
N SER A 163 2.61 14.13 2.90
CA SER A 163 1.55 15.12 2.60
C SER A 163 0.21 14.72 3.23
N LEU A 164 -0.20 13.47 3.10
CA LEU A 164 -1.46 12.98 3.69
C LEU A 164 -1.48 13.17 5.19
N ARG A 165 -0.40 12.84 5.90
CA ARG A 165 -0.27 13.09 7.35
C ARG A 165 -0.34 14.56 7.75
N ARG A 166 0.08 15.48 6.86
CA ARG A 166 -0.02 16.92 7.11
C ARG A 166 -1.42 17.44 6.87
N ILE A 167 -2.10 16.93 5.84
CA ILE A 167 -3.48 17.29 5.52
C ILE A 167 -4.43 16.86 6.65
N THR A 168 -4.26 15.65 7.21
CA THR A 168 -5.12 15.14 8.30
C THR A 168 -4.90 15.82 9.64
N LYS A 169 -3.91 16.71 9.77
CA LYS A 169 -3.65 17.49 10.98
C LYS A 169 -4.17 18.94 10.90
N GLN A 170 -4.70 19.36 9.76
CA GLN A 170 -5.32 20.66 9.54
C GLN A 170 -6.80 20.60 9.86
#